data_9120fdfc358451c44f8f2e08824ae93e
#
_entry.id   9120fdfc358451c44f8f2e08824ae93e
#
_cell.length_a   1.000
_cell.length_b   1.000
_cell.length_c   1.000
_cell.angle_alpha   90.00
_cell.angle_beta   90.00
_cell.angle_gamma   90.00
#
_symmetry.space_group_name_H-M   'P 1'
#
loop_
_entity.id
_entity.type
_entity.pdbx_description
1 polymer ?
#
loop_
_entity_poly.entity_id
_entity_poly.type
_entity_poly.pdbx_seq_one_letter_code
_entity_poly.pdbx_strand_id
1 'polypeptide(L)'
;MGHGGAISDMRLWREHVAAAVLLGAFALPSVLAQTTAAQPTGTQTANAQAPAKQTQRAHGARSHAPATLTHDEGLSVIAAALDSRVHDSRRIDCSHLVHAIYDEAGFSYPYASSSDLYQGTDEFRRVRHPQPGDLVVWSGHVGIVVNPVQRAFFSTLSHGPGIDTYDAEYWKDRGPVRFYRYIKGRARHYAGRE
;
A
#
# COMPACT_ATOMS: atom_id res chain seq x y z
N MET A 1 -52.61 -25.79 18.18
CA MET A 1 -52.66 -24.44 17.60
C MET A 1 -51.21 -23.94 17.52
N GLY A 2 -50.36 -24.10 16.51
CA GLY A 2 -50.53 -23.98 15.08
C GLY A 2 -50.11 -22.61 14.61
N HIS A 3 -48.83 -22.42 14.22
CA HIS A 3 -48.31 -21.43 13.26
C HIS A 3 -46.81 -21.76 13.11
N GLY A 4 -46.22 -22.21 12.07
CA GLY A 4 -46.52 -22.42 10.68
C GLY A 4 -46.19 -21.23 9.80
N GLY A 5 -45.01 -21.26 9.15
CA GLY A 5 -44.64 -20.40 8.02
C GLY A 5 -43.59 -19.32 8.40
N ALA A 6 -42.47 -19.18 7.76
CA ALA A 6 -42.15 -19.08 6.36
C ALA A 6 -40.64 -19.29 6.17
N ILE A 7 -40.26 -20.42 5.61
CA ILE A 7 -38.96 -20.65 4.98
C ILE A 7 -39.24 -20.62 3.47
N SER A 8 -39.14 -19.50 2.84
CA SER A 8 -39.15 -19.40 1.37
C SER A 8 -38.75 -17.96 1.00
N ASP A 9 -37.49 -17.72 0.68
CA ASP A 9 -37.07 -16.86 -0.40
C ASP A 9 -35.53 -16.66 -0.43
N MET A 10 -34.80 -17.78 -0.53
CA MET A 10 -33.37 -17.74 -0.76
C MET A 10 -32.95 -18.55 -2.00
N ARG A 11 -33.73 -18.44 -3.10
CA ARG A 11 -33.42 -19.21 -4.33
C ARG A 11 -33.57 -18.43 -5.63
N LEU A 12 -33.31 -17.11 -5.66
CA LEU A 12 -33.48 -16.34 -6.91
C LEU A 12 -32.31 -15.40 -7.27
N TRP A 13 -31.08 -15.69 -6.81
CA TRP A 13 -29.90 -14.90 -7.24
C TRP A 13 -28.81 -15.75 -7.88
N ARG A 14 -29.19 -16.75 -8.67
CA ARG A 14 -28.23 -17.69 -9.27
C ARG A 14 -28.43 -17.94 -10.74
N GLU A 15 -28.74 -16.97 -11.52
CA GLU A 15 -28.73 -17.07 -12.99
C GLU A 15 -28.62 -15.66 -13.56
N HIS A 16 -27.44 -15.16 -13.90
CA HIS A 16 -27.19 -14.23 -15.00
C HIS A 16 -25.72 -13.78 -14.99
N VAL A 17 -24.80 -14.69 -15.28
CA VAL A 17 -23.50 -14.35 -15.87
C VAL A 17 -23.23 -15.34 -16.99
N ALA A 18 -23.78 -15.08 -18.14
CA ALA A 18 -23.42 -15.76 -19.39
C ALA A 18 -22.69 -14.78 -20.31
N ALA A 19 -21.43 -15.09 -20.52
CA ALA A 19 -20.65 -14.97 -21.74
C ALA A 19 -20.86 -13.76 -22.68
N ALA A 20 -19.79 -12.96 -22.81
CA ALA A 20 -19.42 -12.35 -24.08
C ALA A 20 -17.90 -12.31 -24.21
N VAL A 21 -17.33 -13.38 -24.75
CA VAL A 21 -15.96 -13.43 -25.28
C VAL A 21 -16.04 -12.87 -26.72
N LEU A 22 -15.62 -11.63 -26.93
CA LEU A 22 -15.37 -11.09 -28.25
C LEU A 22 -13.86 -11.09 -28.51
N LEU A 23 -13.43 -12.04 -29.35
CA LEU A 23 -12.13 -12.07 -30.01
C LEU A 23 -12.03 -10.86 -30.98
N GLY A 24 -11.24 -9.86 -30.59
CA GLY A 24 -10.81 -8.78 -31.49
C GLY A 24 -9.36 -9.00 -31.87
N ALA A 25 -9.12 -9.59 -33.04
CA ALA A 25 -7.82 -9.63 -33.70
C ALA A 25 -7.47 -8.24 -34.21
N PHE A 26 -6.47 -7.57 -33.66
CA PHE A 26 -5.87 -6.37 -34.24
C PHE A 26 -4.55 -6.73 -34.89
N ALA A 27 -4.53 -6.63 -36.22
CA ALA A 27 -3.37 -6.72 -37.07
C ALA A 27 -2.45 -5.50 -36.85
N LEU A 28 -1.14 -5.76 -36.70
CA LEU A 28 -0.09 -4.76 -36.69
C LEU A 28 0.28 -4.40 -38.14
N PRO A 29 0.44 -3.13 -38.52
CA PRO A 29 1.20 -2.76 -39.68
C PRO A 29 2.67 -2.51 -39.33
N SER A 30 3.55 -3.29 -39.91
CA SER A 30 4.98 -3.03 -39.99
C SER A 30 5.25 -1.86 -40.93
N VAL A 31 5.91 -0.80 -40.42
CA VAL A 31 6.49 0.24 -41.26
C VAL A 31 8.01 0.23 -41.05
N LEU A 32 8.70 -0.34 -42.00
CA LEU A 32 10.14 -0.14 -42.24
C LEU A 32 10.32 1.22 -42.94
N ALA A 33 11.04 2.12 -42.30
CA ALA A 33 11.64 3.26 -43.00
C ALA A 33 13.10 3.38 -42.58
N GLN A 34 13.98 2.85 -43.42
CA GLN A 34 15.39 3.18 -43.44
C GLN A 34 15.57 4.53 -44.09
N THR A 35 16.30 5.45 -43.46
CA THR A 35 16.87 6.59 -44.13
C THR A 35 18.33 6.77 -43.72
N THR A 36 19.16 6.64 -44.71
CA THR A 36 20.60 6.72 -44.77
C THR A 36 21.07 8.19 -44.75
N ALA A 37 22.26 8.42 -44.19
CA ALA A 37 23.30 9.42 -44.49
C ALA A 37 23.10 10.89 -44.07
N ALA A 38 24.02 11.43 -43.31
CA ALA A 38 25.17 12.20 -43.77
C ALA A 38 25.95 12.73 -42.57
N GLN A 39 27.25 12.40 -42.49
CA GLN A 39 28.19 13.10 -41.62
C GLN A 39 28.67 14.40 -42.31
N PRO A 40 28.81 15.51 -41.57
CA PRO A 40 29.76 16.54 -41.94
C PRO A 40 30.99 16.50 -41.01
N THR A 41 32.12 16.29 -41.60
CA THR A 41 33.47 16.65 -41.09
C THR A 41 33.51 18.14 -40.77
N GLY A 42 33.84 18.51 -39.53
CA GLY A 42 34.01 19.89 -39.11
C GLY A 42 35.10 19.99 -38.04
N THR A 43 36.27 20.26 -38.45
CA THR A 43 37.44 21.00 -37.87
C THR A 43 37.45 21.20 -36.35
N GLN A 44 38.44 20.55 -35.70
CA GLN A 44 38.89 20.82 -34.34
C GLN A 44 39.53 22.21 -34.27
N THR A 45 38.96 23.10 -33.49
CA THR A 45 39.65 24.28 -33.01
C THR A 45 39.97 24.05 -31.53
N ALA A 46 41.24 23.88 -31.23
CA ALA A 46 41.74 23.80 -29.87
C ALA A 46 41.54 25.15 -29.17
N ASN A 47 40.77 25.21 -28.14
CA ASN A 47 40.67 26.34 -27.25
C ASN A 47 41.15 25.89 -25.85
N ALA A 48 42.35 26.31 -25.50
CA ALA A 48 42.94 26.10 -24.18
C ALA A 48 42.21 26.97 -23.16
N GLN A 49 41.40 26.33 -22.28
CA GLN A 49 40.85 26.98 -21.11
C GLN A 49 41.54 26.50 -19.84
N ALA A 50 42.07 27.49 -19.10
CA ALA A 50 42.76 27.36 -17.82
C ALA A 50 41.88 26.62 -16.75
N PRO A 51 42.48 25.95 -15.76
CA PRO A 51 41.74 25.24 -14.73
C PRO A 51 41.08 26.24 -13.77
N ALA A 52 39.77 26.41 -13.89
CA ALA A 52 38.96 27.07 -12.87
C ALA A 52 38.96 26.20 -11.60
N LYS A 53 39.51 26.75 -10.51
CA LYS A 53 39.41 26.20 -9.17
C LYS A 53 37.93 25.97 -8.82
N GLN A 54 37.44 24.74 -8.93
CA GLN A 54 36.16 24.35 -8.37
C GLN A 54 36.30 24.41 -6.85
N THR A 55 35.79 25.49 -6.27
CA THR A 55 35.51 25.56 -4.84
C THR A 55 34.42 24.52 -4.55
N GLN A 56 34.83 23.36 -4.03
CA GLN A 56 33.90 22.39 -3.46
C GLN A 56 33.18 23.07 -2.29
N ARG A 57 32.04 23.65 -2.57
CA ARG A 57 31.10 24.02 -1.51
C ARG A 57 30.73 22.71 -0.80
N ALA A 58 31.20 22.57 0.43
CA ALA A 58 30.74 21.55 1.36
C ALA A 58 29.22 21.61 1.37
N HIS A 59 28.58 20.62 0.74
CA HIS A 59 27.16 20.42 0.87
C HIS A 59 26.92 20.05 2.32
N GLY A 60 26.38 21.03 3.09
CA GLY A 60 25.95 20.81 4.46
C GLY A 60 25.11 19.52 4.50
N ALA A 61 25.37 18.71 5.51
CA ALA A 61 24.65 17.47 5.78
C ALA A 61 23.14 17.76 5.74
N ARG A 62 22.51 17.45 4.63
CA ARG A 62 21.04 17.41 4.56
C ARG A 62 20.62 16.33 5.54
N SER A 63 20.02 16.71 6.65
CA SER A 63 19.35 15.78 7.54
C SER A 63 18.27 15.09 6.69
N HIS A 64 18.61 13.91 6.17
CA HIS A 64 17.65 13.11 5.40
C HIS A 64 16.55 12.70 6.36
N ALA A 65 15.33 13.19 6.14
CA ALA A 65 14.17 12.66 6.83
C ALA A 65 14.18 11.13 6.66
N PRO A 66 13.85 10.37 7.72
CA PRO A 66 13.89 8.92 7.64
C PRO A 66 13.06 8.43 6.46
N ALA A 67 13.61 7.46 5.73
CA ALA A 67 12.92 6.87 4.59
C ALA A 67 11.62 6.20 5.05
N THR A 68 10.56 6.37 4.31
CA THR A 68 9.25 5.77 4.60
C THR A 68 8.89 4.75 3.53
N LEU A 69 7.87 3.94 3.83
CA LEU A 69 7.28 2.99 2.87
C LEU A 69 7.01 3.70 1.55
N THR A 70 7.54 3.17 0.45
CA THR A 70 7.25 3.65 -0.91
C THR A 70 5.91 3.08 -1.39
N HIS A 71 5.41 3.58 -2.53
CA HIS A 71 4.19 3.05 -3.13
C HIS A 71 4.33 1.57 -3.48
N ASP A 72 5.43 1.17 -4.11
CA ASP A 72 5.66 -0.23 -4.53
C ASP A 72 5.82 -1.18 -3.33
N GLU A 73 6.50 -0.73 -2.28
CA GLU A 73 6.56 -1.47 -1.01
C GLU A 73 5.18 -1.58 -0.36
N GLY A 74 4.33 -0.56 -0.49
CA GLY A 74 2.94 -0.61 -0.05
C GLY A 74 2.12 -1.66 -0.80
N LEU A 75 2.37 -1.86 -2.08
CA LEU A 75 1.75 -2.96 -2.85
C LEU A 75 2.21 -4.34 -2.35
N SER A 76 3.46 -4.48 -1.88
CA SER A 76 3.94 -5.71 -1.25
C SER A 76 3.20 -6.00 0.08
N VAL A 77 2.91 -4.97 0.87
CA VAL A 77 2.08 -5.10 2.08
C VAL A 77 0.66 -5.57 1.73
N ILE A 78 0.07 -5.03 0.64
CA ILE A 78 -1.25 -5.48 0.19
C ILE A 78 -1.20 -6.93 -0.31
N ALA A 79 -0.16 -7.33 -1.03
CA ALA A 79 0.01 -8.71 -1.50
C ALA A 79 0.04 -9.68 -0.30
N ALA A 80 0.79 -9.36 0.76
CA ALA A 80 0.79 -10.12 2.01
C ALA A 80 -0.60 -10.13 2.67
N ALA A 81 -1.32 -9.00 2.68
CA ALA A 81 -2.67 -8.92 3.22
C ALA A 81 -3.68 -9.83 2.49
N LEU A 82 -3.48 -10.06 1.22
CA LEU A 82 -4.35 -10.92 0.40
C LEU A 82 -3.86 -12.39 0.36
N ASP A 83 -2.72 -12.70 0.95
CA ASP A 83 -2.22 -14.08 1.05
C ASP A 83 -3.06 -14.89 2.04
N SER A 84 -3.58 -16.04 1.58
CA SER A 84 -4.45 -16.90 2.39
C SER A 84 -3.78 -17.43 3.67
N ARG A 85 -2.45 -17.54 3.71
CA ARG A 85 -1.69 -18.06 4.85
C ARG A 85 -1.76 -17.15 6.07
N VAL A 86 -1.82 -15.84 5.87
CA VAL A 86 -1.95 -14.86 6.96
C VAL A 86 -3.37 -14.90 7.57
N HIS A 87 -4.35 -15.38 6.81
CA HIS A 87 -5.77 -15.35 7.19
C HIS A 87 -6.26 -16.60 7.93
N ASP A 88 -5.45 -17.66 8.00
CA ASP A 88 -5.89 -18.96 8.55
C ASP A 88 -6.12 -18.95 10.07
N SER A 89 -5.82 -17.85 10.73
CA SER A 89 -6.05 -17.65 12.16
C SER A 89 -7.44 -17.01 12.40
N ARG A 90 -8.49 -17.79 12.41
CA ARG A 90 -9.89 -17.35 12.61
C ARG A 90 -10.18 -16.57 13.90
N ARG A 91 -9.18 -16.27 14.72
CA ARG A 91 -9.28 -15.57 16.01
C ARG A 91 -8.30 -14.43 16.18
N ILE A 92 -7.65 -14.02 15.10
CA ILE A 92 -6.69 -12.91 15.17
C ILE A 92 -7.44 -11.57 15.20
N ASP A 93 -7.13 -10.71 16.15
CA ASP A 93 -7.68 -9.35 16.17
C ASP A 93 -7.03 -8.45 15.11
N CYS A 94 -7.58 -7.26 14.91
CA CYS A 94 -7.15 -6.35 13.86
C CYS A 94 -5.67 -5.92 14.00
N SER A 95 -5.17 -5.71 15.21
CA SER A 95 -3.78 -5.29 15.42
C SER A 95 -2.78 -6.42 15.21
N HIS A 96 -3.08 -7.62 15.65
CA HIS A 96 -2.26 -8.80 15.37
C HIS A 96 -2.27 -9.16 13.88
N LEU A 97 -3.41 -9.05 13.21
CA LEU A 97 -3.49 -9.28 11.76
C LEU A 97 -2.60 -8.30 10.99
N VAL A 98 -2.73 -7.00 11.29
CA VAL A 98 -1.91 -5.96 10.64
C VAL A 98 -0.42 -6.17 10.93
N HIS A 99 -0.05 -6.49 12.17
CA HIS A 99 1.32 -6.79 12.54
C HIS A 99 1.90 -7.98 11.74
N ALA A 100 1.16 -9.09 11.67
CA ALA A 100 1.58 -10.27 10.90
C ALA A 100 1.74 -9.98 9.39
N ILE A 101 0.85 -9.18 8.81
CA ILE A 101 0.94 -8.77 7.41
C ILE A 101 2.20 -7.94 7.14
N TYR A 102 2.52 -6.99 8.00
CA TYR A 102 3.72 -6.19 7.86
C TYR A 102 5.00 -7.03 8.03
N ASP A 103 5.00 -8.00 8.97
CA ASP A 103 6.11 -8.95 9.13
C ASP A 103 6.31 -9.81 7.88
N GLU A 104 5.24 -10.38 7.33
CA GLU A 104 5.28 -11.17 6.09
C GLU A 104 5.79 -10.35 4.90
N ALA A 105 5.42 -9.07 4.83
CA ALA A 105 5.91 -8.14 3.80
C ALA A 105 7.36 -7.66 4.02
N GLY A 106 8.01 -8.04 5.14
CA GLY A 106 9.37 -7.64 5.47
C GLY A 106 9.52 -6.26 6.13
N PHE A 107 8.42 -5.71 6.68
CA PHE A 107 8.38 -4.40 7.35
C PHE A 107 8.07 -4.55 8.85
N SER A 108 8.85 -5.36 9.55
CA SER A 108 8.67 -5.65 10.97
C SER A 108 8.73 -4.40 11.84
N TYR A 109 7.90 -4.39 12.89
CA TYR A 109 7.89 -3.38 13.93
C TYR A 109 7.50 -4.04 15.28
N PRO A 110 7.84 -3.46 16.46
CA PRO A 110 7.36 -3.97 17.74
C PRO A 110 5.84 -3.98 17.77
N TYR A 111 5.25 -5.07 18.26
CA TYR A 111 3.79 -5.13 18.37
C TYR A 111 3.21 -3.91 19.11
N ALA A 112 2.18 -3.34 18.53
CA ALA A 112 1.41 -2.24 19.08
C ALA A 112 -0.09 -2.50 18.92
N SER A 113 -0.85 -2.23 19.98
CA SER A 113 -2.31 -2.32 19.91
C SER A 113 -2.89 -1.24 19.00
N SER A 114 -4.15 -1.42 18.57
CA SER A 114 -4.84 -0.38 17.79
C SER A 114 -4.94 0.96 18.52
N SER A 115 -4.97 0.94 19.85
CA SER A 115 -4.97 2.16 20.68
C SER A 115 -3.60 2.86 20.67
N ASP A 116 -2.51 2.11 20.75
CA ASP A 116 -1.14 2.65 20.65
C ASP A 116 -0.91 3.25 19.27
N LEU A 117 -1.27 2.51 18.22
CA LEU A 117 -1.20 2.99 16.83
C LEU A 117 -2.03 4.25 16.61
N TYR A 118 -3.20 4.36 17.25
CA TYR A 118 -4.03 5.56 17.17
C TYR A 118 -3.35 6.76 17.84
N GLN A 119 -2.65 6.57 18.95
CA GLN A 119 -1.89 7.64 19.61
C GLN A 119 -0.63 8.00 18.82
N GLY A 120 -0.09 7.04 18.08
CA GLY A 120 1.14 7.15 17.30
C GLY A 120 2.30 6.44 17.96
N THR A 121 3.09 5.73 17.16
CA THR A 121 4.32 5.05 17.57
C THR A 121 5.50 5.55 16.76
N ASP A 122 6.71 5.27 17.20
CA ASP A 122 7.93 5.75 16.54
C ASP A 122 8.17 5.15 15.16
N GLU A 123 7.58 3.99 14.89
CA GLU A 123 7.72 3.26 13.62
C GLU A 123 6.81 3.81 12.52
N PHE A 124 5.85 4.66 12.89
CA PHE A 124 4.86 5.16 11.95
C PHE A 124 4.73 6.67 12.01
N ARG A 125 4.76 7.30 10.84
CA ARG A 125 4.54 8.74 10.66
C ARG A 125 3.11 9.03 10.24
N ARG A 126 2.43 9.91 10.96
CA ARG A 126 1.10 10.37 10.56
C ARG A 126 1.14 11.06 9.19
N VAL A 127 0.20 10.71 8.32
CA VAL A 127 0.06 11.28 6.98
C VAL A 127 -1.38 11.78 6.75
N ARG A 128 -1.53 12.76 5.86
CA ARG A 128 -2.84 13.29 5.45
C ARG A 128 -3.34 12.67 4.15
N HIS A 129 -2.42 12.25 3.30
CA HIS A 129 -2.69 11.62 2.02
C HIS A 129 -2.18 10.18 2.07
N PRO A 130 -3.07 9.22 2.38
CA PRO A 130 -2.67 7.83 2.44
C PRO A 130 -2.34 7.29 1.06
N GLN A 131 -1.47 6.28 1.03
CA GLN A 131 -1.15 5.46 -0.13
C GLN A 131 -1.45 3.98 0.17
N PRO A 132 -1.44 3.10 -0.85
CA PRO A 132 -1.49 1.66 -0.64
C PRO A 132 -0.46 1.22 0.40
N GLY A 133 -0.86 0.33 1.31
CA GLY A 133 -0.01 -0.17 2.38
C GLY A 133 0.10 0.71 3.63
N ASP A 134 -0.42 1.94 3.65
CA ASP A 134 -0.48 2.75 4.89
C ASP A 134 -1.49 2.16 5.88
N LEU A 135 -1.31 2.42 7.16
CA LEU A 135 -2.31 2.11 8.18
C LEU A 135 -3.48 3.09 8.12
N VAL A 136 -4.69 2.56 8.29
CA VAL A 136 -5.90 3.31 8.63
C VAL A 136 -6.32 2.94 10.04
N VAL A 137 -6.45 3.93 10.94
CA VAL A 137 -6.58 3.68 12.38
C VAL A 137 -7.71 4.52 12.98
N TRP A 138 -8.57 3.84 13.76
CA TRP A 138 -9.55 4.46 14.66
C TRP A 138 -9.20 4.11 16.11
N SER A 139 -9.82 4.76 17.05
CA SER A 139 -9.74 4.33 18.45
C SER A 139 -10.30 2.89 18.55
N GLY A 140 -9.45 1.93 18.90
CA GLY A 140 -9.84 0.53 19.05
C GLY A 140 -9.95 -0.28 17.75
N HIS A 141 -9.50 0.23 16.60
CA HIS A 141 -9.45 -0.55 15.36
C HIS A 141 -8.34 -0.09 14.42
N VAL A 142 -7.77 -1.03 13.64
CA VAL A 142 -6.74 -0.74 12.66
C VAL A 142 -6.91 -1.61 11.42
N GLY A 143 -6.56 -1.08 10.26
CA GLY A 143 -6.49 -1.78 8.99
C GLY A 143 -5.39 -1.25 8.09
N ILE A 144 -5.28 -1.80 6.90
CA ILE A 144 -4.30 -1.44 5.86
C ILE A 144 -5.05 -0.83 4.69
N VAL A 145 -4.66 0.37 4.26
CA VAL A 145 -5.21 1.03 3.07
C VAL A 145 -4.87 0.22 1.83
N VAL A 146 -5.88 -0.25 1.12
CA VAL A 146 -5.74 -1.01 -0.14
C VAL A 146 -5.81 -0.05 -1.33
N ASN A 147 -6.83 0.78 -1.37
CA ASN A 147 -7.02 1.75 -2.45
C ASN A 147 -7.53 3.08 -1.88
N PRO A 148 -6.68 4.12 -1.81
CA PRO A 148 -7.06 5.40 -1.24
C PRO A 148 -8.10 6.16 -2.08
N VAL A 149 -8.16 5.93 -3.39
CA VAL A 149 -9.15 6.57 -4.28
C VAL A 149 -10.56 6.01 -4.01
N GLN A 150 -10.66 4.69 -3.84
CA GLN A 150 -11.89 4.01 -3.47
C GLN A 150 -12.13 4.01 -1.95
N ARG A 151 -11.22 4.58 -1.18
CA ARG A 151 -11.27 4.59 0.29
C ARG A 151 -11.30 3.19 0.90
N ALA A 152 -10.80 2.20 0.17
CA ALA A 152 -10.82 0.78 0.57
C ALA A 152 -9.66 0.46 1.51
N PHE A 153 -9.96 -0.38 2.51
CA PHE A 153 -8.98 -0.90 3.46
C PHE A 153 -9.24 -2.37 3.77
N PHE A 154 -8.21 -3.07 4.19
CA PHE A 154 -8.26 -4.46 4.63
C PHE A 154 -8.09 -4.54 6.14
N SER A 155 -8.90 -5.35 6.83
CA SER A 155 -8.80 -5.59 8.27
C SER A 155 -9.59 -6.82 8.69
N THR A 156 -9.55 -7.17 9.99
CA THR A 156 -10.49 -8.10 10.60
C THR A 156 -11.84 -7.40 10.80
N LEU A 157 -12.84 -7.83 10.05
CA LEU A 157 -14.21 -7.36 10.13
C LEU A 157 -15.07 -8.31 10.98
N SER A 158 -16.35 -8.02 11.16
CA SER A 158 -17.29 -8.87 11.93
C SER A 158 -17.42 -10.31 11.41
N HIS A 159 -17.18 -10.50 10.12
CA HIS A 159 -17.24 -11.80 9.44
C HIS A 159 -15.86 -12.40 9.12
N GLY A 160 -14.78 -11.82 9.65
CA GLY A 160 -13.40 -12.24 9.44
C GLY A 160 -12.59 -11.23 8.63
N PRO A 161 -11.36 -11.59 8.23
CA PRO A 161 -10.51 -10.73 7.39
C PRO A 161 -11.20 -10.39 6.07
N GLY A 162 -11.17 -9.11 5.69
CA GLY A 162 -11.86 -8.64 4.49
C GLY A 162 -11.61 -7.17 4.17
N ILE A 163 -12.19 -6.72 3.07
CA ILE A 163 -12.10 -5.34 2.59
C ILE A 163 -13.41 -4.61 2.88
N ASP A 164 -13.28 -3.37 3.36
CA ASP A 164 -14.38 -2.42 3.55
C ASP A 164 -13.92 -1.01 3.15
N THR A 165 -14.80 -0.01 3.21
CA THR A 165 -14.48 1.38 2.91
C THR A 165 -14.49 2.23 4.17
N TYR A 166 -13.41 2.99 4.41
CA TYR A 166 -13.25 3.78 5.64
C TYR A 166 -14.14 5.03 5.71
N ASP A 167 -14.96 5.29 4.68
CA ASP A 167 -16.01 6.32 4.67
C ASP A 167 -17.44 5.75 4.77
N ALA A 168 -17.60 4.44 4.93
CA ALA A 168 -18.88 3.86 5.29
C ALA A 168 -19.38 4.42 6.63
N GLU A 169 -20.70 4.50 6.80
CA GLU A 169 -21.34 5.11 7.96
C GLU A 169 -20.85 4.49 9.27
N TYR A 170 -20.79 3.18 9.35
CA TYR A 170 -20.27 2.44 10.51
C TYR A 170 -18.86 2.90 10.93
N TRP A 171 -17.97 3.20 9.98
CA TRP A 171 -16.61 3.64 10.27
C TRP A 171 -16.53 5.12 10.63
N LYS A 172 -17.41 5.95 10.08
CA LYS A 172 -17.53 7.37 10.47
C LYS A 172 -18.00 7.52 11.91
N ASP A 173 -18.93 6.67 12.35
CA ASP A 173 -19.47 6.67 13.70
C ASP A 173 -18.44 6.25 14.77
N ARG A 174 -17.36 5.57 14.38
CA ARG A 174 -16.23 5.25 15.26
C ARG A 174 -15.37 6.48 15.62
N GLY A 175 -15.62 7.61 14.99
CA GLY A 175 -14.88 8.85 15.23
C GLY A 175 -13.78 9.12 14.20
N PRO A 176 -12.89 10.09 14.46
CA PRO A 176 -11.91 10.54 13.48
C PRO A 176 -10.90 9.45 13.09
N VAL A 177 -10.79 9.22 11.80
CA VAL A 177 -9.80 8.31 11.22
C VAL A 177 -8.42 8.98 11.16
N ARG A 178 -7.36 8.21 11.37
CA ARG A 178 -5.96 8.62 11.23
C ARG A 178 -5.25 7.69 10.27
N PHE A 179 -4.30 8.24 9.49
CA PHE A 179 -3.47 7.46 8.57
C PHE A 179 -2.01 7.56 8.98
N TYR A 180 -1.30 6.44 8.89
CA TYR A 180 0.10 6.36 9.28
C TYR A 180 0.91 5.58 8.25
N ARG A 181 2.12 6.06 7.96
CA ARG A 181 3.07 5.43 7.04
C ARG A 181 4.26 4.91 7.79
N TYR A 182 4.64 3.68 7.49
CA TYR A 182 5.79 3.02 8.08
C TYR A 182 7.09 3.78 7.81
N ILE A 183 7.94 3.90 8.84
CA ILE A 183 9.26 4.53 8.80
C ILE A 183 10.31 3.42 8.77
N LYS A 184 11.05 3.33 7.67
CA LYS A 184 12.07 2.30 7.48
C LYS A 184 13.26 2.50 8.42
N GLY A 185 13.76 1.39 8.96
CA GLY A 185 14.99 1.37 9.75
C GLY A 185 14.84 1.62 11.25
N ARG A 186 13.68 2.02 11.74
CA ARG A 186 13.47 2.23 13.18
C ARG A 186 13.32 0.92 13.96
N ALA A 187 12.71 -0.10 13.40
CA ALA A 187 12.55 -1.41 14.04
C ALA A 187 13.90 -2.11 14.40
N ARG A 188 14.97 -1.80 13.66
CA ARG A 188 16.31 -2.40 13.92
C ARG A 188 16.96 -1.96 15.23
N HIS A 189 16.50 -0.89 15.86
CA HIS A 189 17.07 -0.41 17.11
C HIS A 189 16.59 -1.21 18.35
N TYR A 190 15.57 -2.04 18.23
CA TYR A 190 15.05 -2.86 19.33
C TYR A 190 15.71 -4.24 19.43
N ALA A 191 16.19 -4.80 18.32
CA ALA A 191 16.82 -6.12 18.30
C ALA A 191 18.23 -6.20 18.96
N GLY A 192 18.76 -5.12 19.48
CA GLY A 192 20.09 -5.03 20.10
C GLY A 192 20.10 -4.72 21.59
N ARG A 193 18.99 -4.86 22.30
CA ARG A 193 18.87 -4.58 23.73
C ARG A 193 18.33 -5.76 24.56
N GLU A 194 18.66 -6.98 24.17
CA GLU A 194 18.52 -8.16 25.05
C GLU A 194 19.88 -8.51 25.68
#